data_cc7f5c54b81c5036ff5ba30e9313d39d
#
_entry.id   cc7f5c54b81c5036ff5ba30e9313d39d
#
_cell.length_a   1.000
_cell.length_b   1.000
_cell.length_c   1.000
_cell.angle_alpha   90.00
_cell.angle_beta   90.00
_cell.angle_gamma   90.00
#
_symmetry.space_group_name_H-M   'P 1'
#
loop_
_entity.id
_entity.type
_entity.pdbx_description
1 polymer ?
#
loop_
_entity_poly.entity_id
_entity_poly.type
_entity_poly.pdbx_seq_one_letter_code
_entity_poly.pdbx_strand_id
1 'polypeptide(L)'
;RTFSLVFYPGEEVSEVLFHAYKSFFFENGLNPSVFRSLKQMENEVVSMTLGLLHAPDSAVGNMTSGGTESILCAVKAAKKYWRDKKPRVTHPNIVMPQTAHPAFYKAADYFDLEVRAVPCIGEGLVPDMAKYESLVDENTAIIVGSAPAYPHGTIDPLEEINKLAAAKDVWFHVDACVGGYMIPFLEQIGEPVPVFDFRLSNATSISLDIHKYGYGPKGSSVVAYRDAAHRRKQYFVQTDWPGGLYVSPSISGTRPGGAIAGSWAVMNYMGQEGYRNYAAKTIEAARKIQNAINAIDGLKVVGNPLTTVFSFMSTGKYDIYRLGD
;
A
#
# COMPACT_ATOMS: atom_id res chain seq x y z
N ARG A 1 -27.06 -2.13 5.92
CA ARG A 1 -25.69 -2.03 6.46
C ARG A 1 -24.69 -2.25 5.34
N THR A 2 -23.62 -1.50 5.29
CA THR A 2 -22.56 -1.69 4.29
C THR A 2 -21.77 -2.96 4.62
N PHE A 3 -21.60 -3.81 3.64
CA PHE A 3 -20.94 -5.10 3.75
C PHE A 3 -19.43 -5.03 3.48
N SER A 4 -18.97 -4.08 2.68
CA SER A 4 -17.58 -3.95 2.26
C SER A 4 -17.05 -2.53 2.41
N LEU A 5 -15.72 -2.36 2.31
CA LEU A 5 -14.98 -1.08 2.35
C LEU A 5 -15.08 -0.34 3.70
N VAL A 6 -15.62 -0.98 4.73
CA VAL A 6 -15.70 -0.44 6.09
C VAL A 6 -14.74 -1.21 6.99
N PHE A 7 -13.77 -0.50 7.55
CA PHE A 7 -12.81 -1.01 8.51
C PHE A 7 -13.17 -0.43 9.87
N TYR A 8 -14.06 -1.13 10.58
CA TYR A 8 -14.60 -0.69 11.87
C TYR A 8 -13.95 -1.44 13.02
N PRO A 9 -13.23 -0.75 13.92
CA PRO A 9 -12.50 -1.40 14.98
C PRO A 9 -13.32 -1.63 16.28
N GLY A 10 -14.60 -1.37 16.27
CA GLY A 10 -15.46 -1.37 17.47
C GLY A 10 -15.54 -0.01 18.14
N GLU A 11 -16.45 0.12 19.12
CA GLU A 11 -16.76 1.40 19.76
C GLU A 11 -15.57 1.95 20.54
N GLU A 12 -14.93 1.12 21.37
CA GLU A 12 -13.83 1.52 22.24
C GLU A 12 -12.66 2.14 21.48
N VAL A 13 -12.19 1.49 20.40
CA VAL A 13 -11.12 2.02 19.55
C VAL A 13 -11.59 3.26 18.80
N SER A 14 -12.87 3.30 18.40
CA SER A 14 -13.44 4.45 17.70
C SER A 14 -13.48 5.69 18.58
N GLU A 15 -13.78 5.57 19.87
CA GLU A 15 -13.76 6.67 20.83
C GLU A 15 -12.33 7.25 20.99
N VAL A 16 -11.31 6.39 21.08
CA VAL A 16 -9.91 6.83 21.11
C VAL A 16 -9.56 7.61 19.85
N LEU A 17 -9.96 7.09 18.67
CA LEU A 17 -9.75 7.75 17.39
C LEU A 17 -10.44 9.11 17.34
N PHE A 18 -11.72 9.18 17.70
CA PHE A 18 -12.50 10.42 17.64
C PHE A 18 -11.95 11.47 18.61
N HIS A 19 -11.55 11.08 19.81
CA HIS A 19 -10.94 11.99 20.76
C HIS A 19 -9.65 12.60 20.21
N ALA A 20 -8.72 11.78 19.72
CA ALA A 20 -7.47 12.24 19.15
C ALA A 20 -7.70 13.11 17.90
N TYR A 21 -8.58 12.66 17.00
CA TYR A 21 -8.90 13.40 15.77
C TYR A 21 -9.47 14.80 16.08
N LYS A 22 -10.41 14.89 17.02
CA LYS A 22 -11.03 16.15 17.44
C LYS A 22 -10.02 17.08 18.10
N SER A 23 -9.12 16.54 18.95
CA SER A 23 -8.12 17.34 19.66
C SER A 23 -7.12 18.04 18.74
N PHE A 24 -6.85 17.47 17.57
CA PHE A 24 -5.91 18.01 16.57
C PHE A 24 -6.59 18.48 15.28
N PHE A 25 -7.88 18.77 15.34
CA PHE A 25 -8.68 19.09 14.16
C PHE A 25 -8.19 20.36 13.43
N PHE A 26 -7.77 21.38 14.17
CA PHE A 26 -7.32 22.66 13.64
C PHE A 26 -5.82 22.71 13.33
N GLU A 27 -5.05 21.68 13.66
CA GLU A 27 -3.63 21.61 13.42
C GLU A 27 -3.33 20.97 12.06
N ASN A 28 -2.13 21.22 11.53
CA ASN A 28 -1.74 20.67 10.24
C ASN A 28 -0.27 20.22 10.20
N GLY A 29 0.00 19.24 9.35
CA GLY A 29 1.34 18.67 9.14
C GLY A 29 2.21 19.40 8.11
N LEU A 30 1.80 20.59 7.61
CA LEU A 30 2.60 21.34 6.63
C LEU A 30 3.83 21.96 7.26
N ASN A 31 3.67 22.57 8.45
CA ASN A 31 4.76 23.26 9.14
C ASN A 31 5.21 22.51 10.40
N PRO A 32 6.21 21.63 10.29
CA PRO A 32 6.68 20.82 11.42
C PRO A 32 7.37 21.62 12.53
N SER A 33 7.75 22.87 12.28
CA SER A 33 8.35 23.74 13.29
C SER A 33 7.30 24.34 14.22
N VAL A 34 6.11 24.58 13.71
CA VAL A 34 4.96 25.12 14.48
C VAL A 34 4.27 23.98 15.25
N PHE A 35 3.99 22.88 14.59
CA PHE A 35 3.24 21.76 15.16
C PHE A 35 4.17 20.58 15.49
N ARG A 36 5.01 20.76 16.52
CA ARG A 36 6.06 19.80 16.89
C ARG A 36 5.52 18.46 17.36
N SER A 37 4.38 18.47 18.10
CA SER A 37 3.71 17.25 18.55
C SER A 37 3.21 16.40 17.36
N LEU A 38 2.61 17.04 16.35
CA LEU A 38 2.19 16.32 15.14
C LEU A 38 3.37 15.73 14.37
N LYS A 39 4.49 16.47 14.29
CA LYS A 39 5.71 15.93 13.70
C LYS A 39 6.21 14.70 14.44
N GLN A 40 6.19 14.72 15.76
CA GLN A 40 6.58 13.58 16.58
C GLN A 40 5.63 12.40 16.34
N MET A 41 4.32 12.60 16.41
CA MET A 41 3.32 11.58 16.14
C MET A 41 3.49 10.97 14.74
N GLU A 42 3.69 11.79 13.70
CA GLU A 42 3.95 11.30 12.34
C GLU A 42 5.21 10.42 12.28
N ASN A 43 6.30 10.86 12.91
CA ASN A 43 7.54 10.09 12.95
C ASN A 43 7.35 8.75 13.68
N GLU A 44 6.60 8.71 14.77
CA GLU A 44 6.31 7.49 15.51
C GLU A 44 5.41 6.55 14.72
N VAL A 45 4.37 7.04 14.03
CA VAL A 45 3.54 6.24 13.10
C VAL A 45 4.40 5.61 12.01
N VAL A 46 5.29 6.39 11.39
CA VAL A 46 6.21 5.88 10.36
C VAL A 46 7.15 4.84 10.95
N SER A 47 7.70 5.09 12.14
CA SER A 47 8.62 4.15 12.82
C SER A 47 7.93 2.82 13.14
N MET A 48 6.72 2.86 13.71
CA MET A 48 5.92 1.65 13.97
C MET A 48 5.63 0.89 12.67
N THR A 49 5.30 1.60 11.60
CA THR A 49 5.07 1.01 10.27
C THR A 49 6.32 0.33 9.72
N LEU A 50 7.48 1.00 9.80
CA LEU A 50 8.76 0.42 9.36
C LEU A 50 9.14 -0.82 10.16
N GLY A 51 8.83 -0.85 11.46
CA GLY A 51 9.02 -2.04 12.31
C GLY A 51 8.20 -3.24 11.83
N LEU A 52 6.95 -3.02 11.39
CA LEU A 52 6.12 -4.09 10.81
C LEU A 52 6.65 -4.62 9.48
N LEU A 53 7.42 -3.82 8.75
CA LEU A 53 7.95 -4.14 7.43
C LEU A 53 9.35 -4.77 7.46
N HIS A 54 9.89 -5.16 8.61
CA HIS A 54 11.28 -5.63 8.76
C HIS A 54 12.26 -4.70 8.03
N ALA A 55 12.03 -3.40 8.18
CA ALA A 55 12.76 -2.40 7.43
C ALA A 55 14.20 -2.27 7.95
N PRO A 56 15.19 -2.04 7.07
CA PRO A 56 16.55 -1.71 7.49
C PRO A 56 16.58 -0.34 8.20
N ASP A 57 17.61 -0.10 9.01
CA ASP A 57 17.79 1.16 9.76
C ASP A 57 17.84 2.40 8.84
N SER A 58 18.23 2.22 7.59
CA SER A 58 18.23 3.28 6.57
C SER A 58 16.84 3.66 6.07
N ALA A 59 15.83 2.82 6.33
CA ALA A 59 14.48 3.02 5.80
C ALA A 59 13.82 4.26 6.42
N VAL A 60 13.01 4.90 5.60
CA VAL A 60 12.31 6.13 5.96
C VAL A 60 10.94 6.17 5.27
N GLY A 61 10.03 7.00 5.77
CA GLY A 61 8.70 7.12 5.17
C GLY A 61 8.08 8.48 5.35
N ASN A 62 6.88 8.63 4.81
CA ASN A 62 5.99 9.76 5.04
C ASN A 62 4.55 9.29 5.16
N MET A 63 3.78 9.90 6.03
CA MET A 63 2.33 9.79 5.97
C MET A 63 1.78 10.54 4.74
N THR A 64 0.73 10.02 4.18
CA THR A 64 -0.03 10.56 3.04
C THR A 64 -1.52 10.50 3.32
N SER A 65 -2.32 11.12 2.47
CA SER A 65 -3.79 11.18 2.60
C SER A 65 -4.52 9.89 2.18
N GLY A 66 -3.79 8.84 1.79
CA GLY A 66 -4.36 7.56 1.35
C GLY A 66 -3.47 6.86 0.33
N GLY A 67 -3.80 5.59 0.02
CA GLY A 67 -3.03 4.74 -0.88
C GLY A 67 -2.79 5.36 -2.26
N THR A 68 -3.79 6.07 -2.80
CA THR A 68 -3.61 6.77 -4.07
C THR A 68 -2.47 7.78 -4.00
N GLU A 69 -2.40 8.60 -2.96
CA GLU A 69 -1.28 9.55 -2.81
C GLU A 69 0.05 8.85 -2.54
N SER A 70 0.05 7.77 -1.74
CA SER A 70 1.25 6.95 -1.52
C SER A 70 1.80 6.39 -2.83
N ILE A 71 0.94 5.86 -3.70
CA ILE A 71 1.30 5.35 -5.02
C ILE A 71 1.81 6.49 -5.92
N LEU A 72 1.10 7.63 -5.98
CA LEU A 72 1.54 8.80 -6.74
C LEU A 72 2.94 9.26 -6.31
N CYS A 73 3.20 9.31 -5.01
CA CYS A 73 4.52 9.67 -4.45
C CYS A 73 5.61 8.68 -4.87
N ALA A 74 5.33 7.37 -4.81
CA ALA A 74 6.26 6.32 -5.19
C ALA A 74 6.58 6.38 -6.69
N VAL A 75 5.56 6.51 -7.55
CA VAL A 75 5.75 6.59 -9.02
C VAL A 75 6.50 7.86 -9.42
N LYS A 76 6.15 9.01 -8.82
CA LYS A 76 6.91 10.27 -9.01
C LYS A 76 8.37 10.12 -8.61
N ALA A 77 8.63 9.51 -7.46
CA ALA A 77 9.98 9.31 -6.95
C ALA A 77 10.78 8.39 -7.87
N ALA A 78 10.19 7.27 -8.29
CA ALA A 78 10.79 6.32 -9.22
C ALA A 78 11.12 6.98 -10.58
N LYS A 79 10.18 7.73 -11.17
CA LYS A 79 10.42 8.46 -12.43
C LYS A 79 11.57 9.45 -12.29
N LYS A 80 11.61 10.21 -11.17
CA LYS A 80 12.69 11.18 -10.94
C LYS A 80 14.05 10.49 -10.75
N TYR A 81 14.08 9.37 -10.00
CA TYR A 81 15.28 8.55 -9.81
C TYR A 81 15.79 7.98 -11.13
N TRP A 82 14.88 7.40 -11.93
CA TRP A 82 15.19 6.86 -13.24
C TRP A 82 15.74 7.95 -14.19
N ARG A 83 15.13 9.15 -14.21
CA ARG A 83 15.60 10.28 -15.02
C ARG A 83 17.02 10.72 -14.66
N ASP A 84 17.36 10.71 -13.37
CA ASP A 84 18.71 11.06 -12.92
C ASP A 84 19.74 10.02 -13.37
N LYS A 85 19.37 8.75 -13.41
CA LYS A 85 20.22 7.66 -13.94
C LYS A 85 20.33 7.63 -15.46
N LYS A 86 19.24 7.95 -16.14
CA LYS A 86 19.11 7.82 -17.60
C LYS A 86 18.60 9.10 -18.26
N PRO A 87 19.39 10.20 -18.23
CA PRO A 87 18.92 11.52 -18.66
C PRO A 87 18.63 11.65 -20.17
N ARG A 88 19.07 10.69 -20.96
CA ARG A 88 18.86 10.68 -22.42
C ARG A 88 17.61 9.92 -22.86
N VAL A 89 16.99 9.16 -21.96
CA VAL A 89 15.78 8.40 -22.26
C VAL A 89 14.55 9.28 -21.99
N THR A 90 13.66 9.40 -22.97
CA THR A 90 12.57 10.38 -22.96
C THR A 90 11.20 9.77 -22.67
N HIS A 91 11.02 8.46 -22.84
CA HIS A 91 9.73 7.78 -22.73
C HIS A 91 9.76 6.71 -21.61
N PRO A 92 9.61 7.13 -20.34
CA PRO A 92 9.58 6.17 -19.23
C PRO A 92 8.30 5.33 -19.26
N ASN A 93 8.42 4.08 -18.83
CA ASN A 93 7.26 3.21 -18.65
C ASN A 93 7.16 2.66 -17.22
N ILE A 94 5.97 2.18 -16.88
CA ILE A 94 5.66 1.39 -15.72
C ILE A 94 5.20 0.00 -16.16
N VAL A 95 5.79 -1.05 -15.60
CA VAL A 95 5.37 -2.43 -15.82
C VAL A 95 4.69 -2.95 -14.57
N MET A 96 3.48 -3.46 -14.70
CA MET A 96 2.66 -3.88 -13.56
C MET A 96 1.65 -4.94 -13.96
N PRO A 97 1.21 -5.81 -13.01
CA PRO A 97 0.10 -6.73 -13.28
C PRO A 97 -1.17 -5.97 -13.71
N GLN A 98 -1.99 -6.56 -14.58
CA GLN A 98 -3.28 -5.98 -14.95
C GLN A 98 -4.25 -5.83 -13.77
N THR A 99 -3.98 -6.55 -12.67
CA THR A 99 -4.73 -6.49 -11.39
C THR A 99 -4.24 -5.38 -10.46
N ALA A 100 -3.17 -4.65 -10.82
CA ALA A 100 -2.67 -3.55 -10.02
C ALA A 100 -3.73 -2.44 -9.88
N HIS A 101 -3.72 -1.78 -8.72
CA HIS A 101 -4.75 -0.78 -8.39
C HIS A 101 -4.77 0.36 -9.43
N PRO A 102 -5.96 0.85 -9.83
CA PRO A 102 -6.12 1.95 -10.82
C PRO A 102 -5.33 3.23 -10.49
N ALA A 103 -4.92 3.44 -9.25
CA ALA A 103 -4.05 4.56 -8.88
C ALA A 103 -2.70 4.57 -9.61
N PHE A 104 -2.21 3.41 -10.09
CA PHE A 104 -1.00 3.34 -10.93
C PHE A 104 -1.27 3.88 -12.33
N TYR A 105 -2.43 3.58 -12.92
CA TYR A 105 -2.85 4.19 -14.20
C TYR A 105 -2.99 5.70 -14.07
N LYS A 106 -3.61 6.16 -12.97
CA LYS A 106 -3.72 7.59 -12.64
C LYS A 106 -2.34 8.24 -12.45
N ALA A 107 -1.41 7.56 -11.79
CA ALA A 107 -0.04 8.05 -11.63
C ALA A 107 0.70 8.13 -12.97
N ALA A 108 0.51 7.13 -13.83
CA ALA A 108 1.09 7.11 -15.17
C ALA A 108 0.57 8.27 -16.04
N ASP A 109 -0.72 8.53 -16.00
CA ASP A 109 -1.35 9.69 -16.66
C ASP A 109 -0.80 11.02 -16.14
N TYR A 110 -0.76 11.23 -14.83
CA TYR A 110 -0.29 12.48 -14.22
C TYR A 110 1.20 12.74 -14.43
N PHE A 111 1.99 11.68 -14.52
CA PHE A 111 3.44 11.79 -14.63
C PHE A 111 3.98 11.37 -15.99
N ASP A 112 3.14 11.18 -16.98
CA ASP A 112 3.53 10.88 -18.35
C ASP A 112 4.47 9.65 -18.42
N LEU A 113 3.92 8.46 -18.04
CA LEU A 113 4.54 7.16 -18.21
C LEU A 113 3.67 6.28 -19.10
N GLU A 114 4.31 5.52 -19.99
CA GLU A 114 3.65 4.44 -20.72
C GLU A 114 3.30 3.30 -19.76
N VAL A 115 2.05 2.83 -19.80
CA VAL A 115 1.64 1.67 -19.00
C VAL A 115 1.81 0.39 -19.79
N ARG A 116 2.52 -0.57 -19.22
CA ARG A 116 2.68 -1.93 -19.74
C ARG A 116 2.07 -2.92 -18.76
N ALA A 117 0.82 -3.28 -19.01
CA ALA A 117 0.08 -4.22 -18.16
C ALA A 117 0.45 -5.67 -18.50
N VAL A 118 0.83 -6.43 -17.48
CA VAL A 118 1.13 -7.85 -17.56
C VAL A 118 -0.16 -8.64 -17.40
N PRO A 119 -0.53 -9.54 -18.31
CA PRO A 119 -1.70 -10.38 -18.16
C PRO A 119 -1.54 -11.32 -16.96
N CYS A 120 -2.65 -11.58 -16.27
CA CYS A 120 -2.72 -12.59 -15.22
C CYS A 120 -3.19 -13.92 -15.79
N ILE A 121 -2.61 -15.01 -15.29
CA ILE A 121 -2.84 -16.37 -15.78
C ILE A 121 -3.21 -17.33 -14.65
N GLY A 122 -3.74 -18.47 -15.03
CA GLY A 122 -4.12 -19.54 -14.11
C GLY A 122 -5.31 -19.20 -13.23
N GLU A 123 -5.71 -20.15 -12.41
CA GLU A 123 -6.84 -19.99 -11.48
C GLU A 123 -6.55 -18.98 -10.37
N GLY A 124 -5.28 -18.76 -10.02
CA GLY A 124 -4.84 -17.79 -9.01
C GLY A 124 -4.81 -16.37 -9.50
N LEU A 125 -4.97 -16.13 -10.80
CA LEU A 125 -4.88 -14.81 -11.43
C LEU A 125 -3.58 -14.06 -11.05
N VAL A 126 -2.46 -14.78 -11.08
CA VAL A 126 -1.13 -14.21 -10.87
C VAL A 126 -0.55 -13.69 -12.20
N PRO A 127 0.30 -12.65 -12.18
CA PRO A 127 0.92 -12.16 -13.39
C PRO A 127 1.78 -13.25 -14.08
N ASP A 128 1.72 -13.33 -15.42
CA ASP A 128 2.60 -14.14 -16.24
C ASP A 128 4.03 -13.59 -16.12
N MET A 129 4.90 -14.27 -15.38
CA MET A 129 6.26 -13.80 -15.13
C MET A 129 7.15 -13.79 -16.36
N ALA A 130 6.93 -14.68 -17.34
CA ALA A 130 7.66 -14.64 -18.60
C ALA A 130 7.30 -13.39 -19.41
N LYS A 131 6.02 -13.05 -19.44
CA LYS A 131 5.54 -11.82 -20.05
C LYS A 131 6.01 -10.59 -19.27
N TYR A 132 6.01 -10.66 -17.93
CA TYR A 132 6.50 -9.59 -17.07
C TYR A 132 7.94 -9.22 -17.44
N GLU A 133 8.83 -10.20 -17.45
CA GLU A 133 10.24 -10.01 -17.80
C GLU A 133 10.42 -9.42 -19.20
N SER A 134 9.65 -9.90 -20.19
CA SER A 134 9.72 -9.44 -21.57
C SER A 134 9.29 -7.98 -21.78
N LEU A 135 8.49 -7.42 -20.85
CA LEU A 135 8.01 -6.04 -20.90
C LEU A 135 8.94 -5.04 -20.20
N VAL A 136 9.88 -5.55 -19.37
CA VAL A 136 10.85 -4.69 -18.66
C VAL A 136 12.05 -4.42 -19.56
N ASP A 137 12.25 -3.14 -19.90
CA ASP A 137 13.33 -2.68 -20.77
C ASP A 137 14.09 -1.49 -20.15
N GLU A 138 14.97 -0.86 -20.93
CA GLU A 138 15.75 0.31 -20.49
C GLU A 138 14.90 1.55 -20.15
N ASN A 139 13.69 1.63 -20.70
CA ASN A 139 12.75 2.72 -20.42
C ASN A 139 11.92 2.46 -19.17
N THR A 140 12.01 1.29 -18.55
CA THR A 140 11.23 0.97 -17.35
C THR A 140 11.74 1.75 -16.15
N ALA A 141 10.90 2.65 -15.63
CA ALA A 141 11.20 3.44 -14.46
C ALA A 141 10.80 2.73 -13.15
N ILE A 142 9.77 1.89 -13.20
CA ILE A 142 9.21 1.21 -12.03
C ILE A 142 8.51 -0.08 -12.43
N ILE A 143 8.67 -1.11 -11.61
CA ILE A 143 7.88 -2.34 -11.64
C ILE A 143 7.09 -2.48 -10.34
N VAL A 144 5.92 -3.13 -10.40
CA VAL A 144 4.95 -3.19 -9.29
C VAL A 144 4.54 -4.61 -9.00
N GLY A 145 4.39 -4.94 -7.72
CA GLY A 145 3.70 -6.14 -7.25
C GLY A 145 2.80 -5.81 -6.06
N SER A 146 1.69 -6.54 -5.90
CA SER A 146 0.66 -6.25 -4.89
C SER A 146 0.60 -7.31 -3.79
N ALA A 147 0.36 -6.85 -2.55
CA ALA A 147 0.20 -7.68 -1.36
C ALA A 147 -1.04 -7.29 -0.53
N PRO A 148 -2.25 -7.79 -0.89
CA PRO A 148 -2.66 -8.45 -2.13
C PRO A 148 -3.13 -7.49 -3.22
N ALA A 149 -3.33 -8.01 -4.44
CA ALA A 149 -4.09 -7.37 -5.49
C ALA A 149 -5.57 -7.27 -5.08
N TYR A 150 -6.14 -6.06 -5.15
CA TYR A 150 -7.51 -5.81 -4.66
C TYR A 150 -8.60 -6.65 -5.35
N PRO A 151 -8.60 -6.86 -6.69
CA PRO A 151 -9.73 -7.54 -7.33
C PRO A 151 -9.98 -8.96 -6.83
N HIS A 152 -8.91 -9.68 -6.45
CA HIS A 152 -9.00 -11.12 -6.16
C HIS A 152 -8.40 -11.53 -4.80
N GLY A 153 -7.71 -10.62 -4.12
CA GLY A 153 -7.02 -10.93 -2.87
C GLY A 153 -5.78 -11.81 -3.02
N THR A 154 -5.29 -11.98 -4.24
CA THR A 154 -4.08 -12.76 -4.55
C THR A 154 -2.84 -11.91 -4.29
N ILE A 155 -1.84 -12.47 -3.62
CA ILE A 155 -0.52 -11.85 -3.51
C ILE A 155 0.28 -12.21 -4.76
N ASP A 156 0.85 -11.19 -5.41
CA ASP A 156 1.69 -11.39 -6.59
C ASP A 156 2.98 -12.18 -6.23
N PRO A 157 3.68 -12.80 -7.19
CA PRO A 157 4.92 -13.54 -6.95
C PRO A 157 6.09 -12.57 -6.67
N LEU A 158 6.03 -11.91 -5.50
CA LEU A 158 6.91 -10.79 -5.14
C LEU A 158 8.39 -11.16 -5.09
N GLU A 159 8.72 -12.41 -4.73
CA GLU A 159 10.11 -12.88 -4.74
C GLU A 159 10.67 -12.98 -6.16
N GLU A 160 9.84 -13.39 -7.13
CA GLU A 160 10.24 -13.45 -8.54
C GLU A 160 10.38 -12.03 -9.11
N ILE A 161 9.43 -11.13 -8.80
CA ILE A 161 9.51 -9.72 -9.17
C ILE A 161 10.75 -9.07 -8.52
N ASN A 162 11.08 -9.41 -7.28
CA ASN A 162 12.30 -8.93 -6.61
C ASN A 162 13.59 -9.37 -7.33
N LYS A 163 13.64 -10.62 -7.81
CA LYS A 163 14.78 -11.11 -8.61
C LYS A 163 14.88 -10.38 -9.96
N LEU A 164 13.74 -10.13 -10.61
CA LEU A 164 13.68 -9.36 -11.84
C LEU A 164 14.14 -7.91 -11.61
N ALA A 165 13.72 -7.28 -10.50
CA ALA A 165 14.17 -5.94 -10.13
C ALA A 165 15.69 -5.85 -10.00
N ALA A 166 16.30 -6.86 -9.36
CA ALA A 166 17.75 -6.97 -9.22
C ALA A 166 18.44 -7.12 -10.57
N ALA A 167 17.96 -8.03 -11.41
CA ALA A 167 18.56 -8.33 -12.72
C ALA A 167 18.51 -7.13 -13.68
N LYS A 168 17.48 -6.30 -13.58
CA LYS A 168 17.24 -5.15 -14.47
C LYS A 168 17.64 -3.80 -13.87
N ASP A 169 18.09 -3.76 -12.61
CA ASP A 169 18.38 -2.52 -11.83
C ASP A 169 17.24 -1.50 -11.95
N VAL A 170 16.01 -1.94 -11.68
CA VAL A 170 14.78 -1.15 -11.80
C VAL A 170 14.13 -0.95 -10.43
N TRP A 171 13.48 0.20 -10.22
CA TRP A 171 12.71 0.47 -9.01
C TRP A 171 11.57 -0.54 -8.83
N PHE A 172 11.55 -1.23 -7.70
CA PHE A 172 10.47 -2.14 -7.34
C PHE A 172 9.61 -1.53 -6.23
N HIS A 173 8.31 -1.39 -6.51
CA HIS A 173 7.32 -0.95 -5.56
C HIS A 173 6.39 -2.10 -5.17
N VAL A 174 6.19 -2.29 -3.87
CA VAL A 174 5.18 -3.22 -3.35
C VAL A 174 3.95 -2.43 -2.92
N ASP A 175 2.82 -2.67 -3.58
CA ASP A 175 1.53 -2.16 -3.13
C ASP A 175 0.95 -3.07 -2.04
N ALA A 176 1.18 -2.70 -0.80
CA ALA A 176 0.60 -3.34 0.37
C ALA A 176 -0.50 -2.47 1.02
N CYS A 177 -1.17 -1.61 0.25
CA CYS A 177 -2.24 -0.74 0.76
C CYS A 177 -3.34 -1.52 1.48
N VAL A 178 -3.63 -2.74 1.06
CA VAL A 178 -4.59 -3.62 1.75
C VAL A 178 -3.92 -4.44 2.84
N GLY A 179 -2.85 -5.16 2.52
CA GLY A 179 -2.28 -6.18 3.40
C GLY A 179 -1.28 -5.67 4.44
N GLY A 180 -0.74 -4.47 4.27
CA GLY A 180 0.41 -3.98 5.03
C GLY A 180 0.21 -3.90 6.54
N TYR A 181 -1.02 -3.70 7.02
CA TYR A 181 -1.37 -3.75 8.45
C TYR A 181 -2.14 -5.03 8.83
N MET A 182 -2.16 -6.06 7.98
CA MET A 182 -2.77 -7.35 8.28
C MET A 182 -1.75 -8.49 8.18
N ILE A 183 -1.02 -8.58 7.08
CA ILE A 183 -0.10 -9.69 6.79
C ILE A 183 0.98 -9.85 7.86
N PRO A 184 1.63 -8.79 8.40
CA PRO A 184 2.60 -8.93 9.49
C PRO A 184 2.00 -9.57 10.75
N PHE A 185 0.76 -9.27 11.06
CA PHE A 185 0.08 -9.84 12.23
C PHE A 185 -0.40 -11.27 11.98
N LEU A 186 -0.74 -11.62 10.73
CA LEU A 186 -0.97 -13.03 10.35
C LEU A 186 0.31 -13.85 10.52
N GLU A 187 1.46 -13.34 10.10
CA GLU A 187 2.76 -13.99 10.32
C GLU A 187 3.04 -14.20 11.82
N GLN A 188 2.82 -13.19 12.66
CA GLN A 188 3.03 -13.26 14.11
C GLN A 188 2.13 -14.28 14.83
N ILE A 189 0.97 -14.61 14.28
CA ILE A 189 0.08 -15.66 14.82
C ILE A 189 0.32 -17.03 14.18
N GLY A 190 1.38 -17.16 13.35
CA GLY A 190 1.80 -18.44 12.77
C GLY A 190 1.12 -18.81 11.46
N GLU A 191 0.44 -17.88 10.81
CA GLU A 191 -0.12 -18.11 9.47
C GLU A 191 0.99 -18.13 8.42
N PRO A 192 0.93 -19.05 7.44
CA PRO A 192 1.88 -19.08 6.34
C PRO A 192 1.62 -17.91 5.39
N VAL A 193 2.49 -16.91 5.42
CA VAL A 193 2.41 -15.73 4.56
C VAL A 193 3.66 -15.60 3.70
N PRO A 194 3.53 -15.17 2.43
CA PRO A 194 4.69 -14.89 1.60
C PRO A 194 5.41 -13.62 2.07
N VAL A 195 6.70 -13.53 1.76
CA VAL A 195 7.48 -12.30 2.01
C VAL A 195 6.98 -11.19 1.09
N PHE A 196 6.61 -10.05 1.67
CA PHE A 196 6.07 -8.90 0.92
C PHE A 196 6.74 -7.56 1.29
N ASP A 197 7.59 -7.56 2.29
CA ASP A 197 8.16 -6.39 2.93
C ASP A 197 9.65 -6.16 2.55
N PHE A 198 10.38 -5.36 3.32
CA PHE A 198 11.78 -5.05 3.04
C PHE A 198 12.76 -6.22 3.19
N ARG A 199 12.31 -7.41 3.57
CA ARG A 199 13.07 -8.66 3.40
C ARG A 199 13.29 -8.97 1.91
N LEU A 200 12.44 -8.47 1.02
CA LEU A 200 12.70 -8.39 -0.41
C LEU A 200 13.80 -7.34 -0.67
N SER A 201 15.02 -7.80 -0.89
CA SER A 201 16.23 -6.94 -0.90
C SER A 201 16.20 -5.80 -1.92
N ASN A 202 15.43 -5.92 -2.98
CA ASN A 202 15.31 -4.92 -4.05
C ASN A 202 13.98 -4.14 -4.01
N ALA A 203 13.09 -4.42 -3.05
CA ALA A 203 11.93 -3.58 -2.81
C ALA A 203 12.42 -2.18 -2.40
N THR A 204 12.19 -1.20 -3.28
CA THR A 204 12.66 0.17 -3.09
C THR A 204 11.66 1.01 -2.31
N SER A 205 10.36 0.75 -2.51
CA SER A 205 9.27 1.43 -1.80
C SER A 205 8.08 0.50 -1.57
N ILE A 206 7.32 0.79 -0.50
CA ILE A 206 6.11 0.05 -0.12
C ILE A 206 5.04 1.06 0.29
N SER A 207 3.79 0.85 -0.14
CA SER A 207 2.63 1.64 0.31
C SER A 207 1.71 0.82 1.22
N LEU A 208 1.20 1.46 2.30
CA LEU A 208 0.33 0.83 3.29
C LEU A 208 -0.74 1.80 3.76
N ASP A 209 -2.00 1.34 3.83
CA ASP A 209 -3.11 2.19 4.29
C ASP A 209 -3.46 1.95 5.76
N ILE A 210 -3.18 2.95 6.60
CA ILE A 210 -3.57 2.90 8.02
C ILE A 210 -5.10 2.88 8.13
N HIS A 211 -5.80 3.58 7.24
CA HIS A 211 -7.27 3.66 7.24
C HIS A 211 -7.99 2.39 6.75
N LYS A 212 -7.24 1.31 6.48
CA LYS A 212 -7.77 -0.04 6.22
C LYS A 212 -7.58 -0.90 7.46
N TYR A 213 -6.77 -1.93 7.42
CA TYR A 213 -6.52 -2.81 8.59
C TYR A 213 -5.67 -2.18 9.69
N GLY A 214 -5.14 -0.99 9.49
CA GLY A 214 -4.58 -0.17 10.56
C GLY A 214 -5.64 0.52 11.41
N TYR A 215 -6.92 0.47 10.99
CA TYR A 215 -8.09 1.03 11.67
C TYR A 215 -8.01 2.52 11.98
N GLY A 216 -7.10 3.22 11.34
CA GLY A 216 -6.95 4.67 11.45
C GLY A 216 -8.05 5.45 10.72
N PRO A 217 -8.10 6.78 10.91
CA PRO A 217 -9.08 7.63 10.25
C PRO A 217 -8.87 7.64 8.74
N LYS A 218 -9.96 7.83 7.98
CA LYS A 218 -9.86 8.04 6.53
C LYS A 218 -8.95 9.24 6.24
N GLY A 219 -8.15 9.12 5.19
CA GLY A 219 -7.12 10.12 4.90
C GLY A 219 -5.77 9.80 5.58
N SER A 220 -5.48 8.53 5.89
CA SER A 220 -4.19 8.10 6.44
C SER A 220 -3.61 6.87 5.75
N SER A 221 -2.40 7.01 5.25
CA SER A 221 -1.59 5.99 4.60
C SER A 221 -0.11 6.30 4.84
N VAL A 222 0.78 5.36 4.55
CA VAL A 222 2.23 5.54 4.60
C VAL A 222 2.83 5.09 3.28
N VAL A 223 3.77 5.86 2.76
CA VAL A 223 4.73 5.41 1.76
C VAL A 223 6.10 5.29 2.42
N ALA A 224 6.64 4.08 2.40
CA ALA A 224 7.94 3.72 2.95
C ALA A 224 8.96 3.55 1.83
N TYR A 225 10.20 3.95 2.09
CA TYR A 225 11.34 3.82 1.17
C TYR A 225 12.50 3.14 1.89
N ARG A 226 13.25 2.33 1.16
CA ARG A 226 14.41 1.62 1.70
C ARG A 226 15.47 2.54 2.29
N ASP A 227 15.59 3.77 1.77
CA ASP A 227 16.52 4.78 2.28
C ASP A 227 16.10 6.22 1.94
N ALA A 228 16.84 7.16 2.56
CA ALA A 228 16.59 8.58 2.38
C ALA A 228 16.92 9.12 0.98
N ALA A 229 17.79 8.46 0.21
CA ALA A 229 18.15 8.91 -1.14
C ALA A 229 16.95 8.69 -2.09
N HIS A 230 16.27 7.55 -1.95
CA HIS A 230 15.03 7.26 -2.69
C HIS A 230 13.90 8.21 -2.25
N ARG A 231 13.67 8.40 -0.94
CA ARG A 231 12.64 9.32 -0.44
C ARG A 231 12.82 10.76 -0.92
N ARG A 232 14.06 11.26 -1.03
CA ARG A 232 14.32 12.63 -1.52
C ARG A 232 13.76 12.89 -2.91
N LYS A 233 13.60 11.87 -3.73
CA LYS A 233 13.02 11.99 -5.07
C LYS A 233 11.52 12.31 -5.04
N GLN A 234 10.84 12.01 -3.93
CA GLN A 234 9.43 12.38 -3.71
C GLN A 234 9.27 13.89 -3.48
N TYR A 235 10.22 14.55 -2.87
CA TYR A 235 10.07 15.94 -2.43
C TYR A 235 10.02 16.93 -3.60
N PHE A 236 9.17 17.95 -3.41
CA PHE A 236 9.23 19.20 -4.16
C PHE A 236 9.92 20.24 -3.29
N VAL A 237 10.85 20.99 -3.88
CA VAL A 237 11.60 22.05 -3.21
C VAL A 237 11.62 23.27 -4.12
N GLN A 238 11.21 24.42 -3.58
CA GLN A 238 11.31 25.73 -4.22
C GLN A 238 12.07 26.68 -3.29
N THR A 239 13.19 27.17 -3.76
CA THR A 239 14.09 28.05 -2.98
C THR A 239 14.00 29.52 -3.38
N ASP A 240 13.51 29.78 -4.58
CA ASP A 240 13.37 31.12 -5.16
C ASP A 240 11.89 31.52 -5.23
N TRP A 241 11.32 31.76 -4.06
CA TRP A 241 9.94 32.22 -3.91
C TRP A 241 9.86 33.34 -2.88
N PRO A 242 9.13 34.46 -3.14
CA PRO A 242 9.06 35.61 -2.20
C PRO A 242 8.57 35.26 -0.80
N GLY A 243 7.81 34.16 -0.64
CA GLY A 243 7.36 33.64 0.66
C GLY A 243 8.43 32.84 1.43
N GLY A 244 9.62 32.67 0.87
CA GLY A 244 10.73 31.93 1.48
C GLY A 244 10.87 30.50 0.94
N LEU A 245 11.61 29.66 1.69
CA LEU A 245 11.83 28.26 1.33
C LEU A 245 10.51 27.47 1.43
N TYR A 246 10.10 26.83 0.34
CA TYR A 246 8.98 25.88 0.32
C TYR A 246 9.46 24.46 0.08
N VAL A 247 9.15 23.56 1.01
CA VAL A 247 9.47 22.12 0.90
C VAL A 247 8.19 21.32 1.17
N SER A 248 7.79 20.47 0.23
CA SER A 248 6.62 19.60 0.35
C SER A 248 7.04 18.14 0.18
N PRO A 249 6.79 17.28 1.18
CA PRO A 249 7.08 15.85 1.10
C PRO A 249 6.02 15.04 0.37
N SER A 250 4.84 15.60 0.11
CA SER A 250 3.68 14.89 -0.43
C SER A 250 3.05 15.64 -1.60
N ILE A 251 1.98 15.11 -2.19
CA ILE A 251 1.20 15.80 -3.23
C ILE A 251 0.38 16.93 -2.60
N SER A 252 -0.17 16.68 -1.41
CA SER A 252 -0.90 17.70 -0.66
C SER A 252 0.06 18.72 -0.04
N GLY A 253 -0.39 19.98 0.07
CA GLY A 253 0.30 21.00 0.89
C GLY A 253 -0.04 20.80 2.37
N THR A 254 -1.14 21.39 2.83
CA THR A 254 -1.65 21.20 4.19
C THR A 254 -2.14 19.77 4.37
N ARG A 255 -1.69 19.11 5.45
CA ARG A 255 -2.14 17.76 5.84
C ARG A 255 -2.89 17.84 7.17
N PRO A 256 -4.07 17.17 7.30
CA PRO A 256 -4.92 17.29 8.48
C PRO A 256 -4.25 16.71 9.73
N GLY A 257 -4.17 17.50 10.80
CA GLY A 257 -3.58 17.06 12.09
C GLY A 257 -4.38 15.94 12.72
N GLY A 258 -5.71 15.99 12.62
CA GLY A 258 -6.58 14.94 13.14
C GLY A 258 -6.29 13.56 12.55
N ALA A 259 -5.95 13.47 11.25
CA ALA A 259 -5.61 12.19 10.63
C ALA A 259 -4.28 11.62 11.16
N ILE A 260 -3.30 12.46 11.41
CA ILE A 260 -2.01 12.07 11.99
C ILE A 260 -2.20 11.62 13.45
N ALA A 261 -2.85 12.43 14.27
CA ALA A 261 -3.08 12.15 15.69
C ALA A 261 -3.97 10.92 15.90
N GLY A 262 -5.04 10.79 15.11
CA GLY A 262 -5.94 9.62 15.18
C GLY A 262 -5.23 8.32 14.80
N SER A 263 -4.37 8.34 13.78
CA SER A 263 -3.54 7.19 13.41
C SER A 263 -2.59 6.80 14.53
N TRP A 264 -1.88 7.78 15.09
CA TRP A 264 -0.96 7.58 16.20
C TRP A 264 -1.65 6.98 17.43
N ALA A 265 -2.81 7.54 17.80
CA ALA A 265 -3.56 7.11 18.96
C ALA A 265 -4.07 5.66 18.81
N VAL A 266 -4.64 5.32 17.66
CA VAL A 266 -5.15 3.97 17.41
C VAL A 266 -4.02 2.95 17.41
N MET A 267 -2.88 3.24 16.75
CA MET A 267 -1.76 2.31 16.70
C MET A 267 -1.17 2.06 18.10
N ASN A 268 -1.04 3.09 18.93
CA ASN A 268 -0.56 2.93 20.31
C ASN A 268 -1.59 2.23 21.22
N TYR A 269 -2.87 2.56 21.08
CA TYR A 269 -3.93 1.96 21.89
C TYR A 269 -4.10 0.47 21.63
N MET A 270 -4.15 0.07 20.36
CA MET A 270 -4.27 -1.33 20.00
C MET A 270 -2.99 -2.12 20.30
N GLY A 271 -1.84 -1.51 20.08
CA GLY A 271 -0.56 -2.20 20.20
C GLY A 271 -0.49 -3.48 19.33
N GLN A 272 0.58 -4.19 19.42
CA GLN A 272 0.75 -5.44 18.64
C GLN A 272 -0.27 -6.53 19.03
N GLU A 273 -0.64 -6.60 20.31
CA GLU A 273 -1.60 -7.60 20.79
C GLU A 273 -3.00 -7.37 20.23
N GLY A 274 -3.49 -6.13 20.24
CA GLY A 274 -4.79 -5.77 19.66
C GLY A 274 -4.86 -6.10 18.18
N TYR A 275 -3.83 -5.76 17.42
CA TYR A 275 -3.77 -6.09 16.00
C TYR A 275 -3.71 -7.59 15.74
N ARG A 276 -2.93 -8.38 16.52
CA ARG A 276 -2.92 -9.86 16.41
C ARG A 276 -4.29 -10.44 16.66
N ASN A 277 -4.98 -9.97 17.72
CA ASN A 277 -6.33 -10.44 18.05
C ASN A 277 -7.33 -10.15 16.93
N TYR A 278 -7.23 -8.98 16.30
CA TYR A 278 -8.10 -8.62 15.17
C TYR A 278 -7.74 -9.39 13.91
N ALA A 279 -6.48 -9.59 13.61
CA ALA A 279 -6.04 -10.41 12.49
C ALA A 279 -6.55 -11.86 12.62
N ALA A 280 -6.44 -12.46 13.80
CA ALA A 280 -6.94 -13.82 14.06
C ALA A 280 -8.45 -13.94 13.84
N LYS A 281 -9.25 -13.03 14.42
CA LYS A 281 -10.72 -13.02 14.24
C LYS A 281 -11.09 -12.79 12.77
N THR A 282 -10.38 -11.90 12.11
CA THR A 282 -10.64 -11.49 10.73
C THR A 282 -10.36 -12.63 9.75
N ILE A 283 -9.22 -13.32 9.89
CA ILE A 283 -8.89 -14.44 9.00
C ILE A 283 -9.79 -15.68 9.26
N GLU A 284 -10.17 -15.93 10.52
CA GLU A 284 -11.12 -16.98 10.85
C GLU A 284 -12.48 -16.74 10.16
N ALA A 285 -13.00 -15.51 10.23
CA ALA A 285 -14.24 -15.13 9.56
C ALA A 285 -14.14 -15.25 8.04
N ALA A 286 -13.02 -14.78 7.44
CA ALA A 286 -12.80 -14.91 6.00
C ALA A 286 -12.80 -16.38 5.54
N ARG A 287 -12.09 -17.25 6.25
CA ARG A 287 -12.05 -18.69 5.95
C ARG A 287 -13.41 -19.36 6.06
N LYS A 288 -14.20 -19.01 7.08
CA LYS A 288 -15.58 -19.51 7.21
C LYS A 288 -16.44 -19.16 5.99
N ILE A 289 -16.33 -17.91 5.52
CA ILE A 289 -17.08 -17.46 4.33
C ILE A 289 -16.56 -18.15 3.06
N GLN A 290 -15.23 -18.22 2.86
CA GLN A 290 -14.62 -18.90 1.71
C GLN A 290 -15.04 -20.38 1.65
N ASN A 291 -14.99 -21.08 2.77
CA ASN A 291 -15.39 -22.49 2.87
C ASN A 291 -16.89 -22.67 2.58
N ALA A 292 -17.74 -21.77 3.10
CA ALA A 292 -19.17 -21.80 2.84
C ALA A 292 -19.49 -21.59 1.35
N ILE A 293 -18.79 -20.67 0.68
CA ILE A 293 -18.93 -20.44 -0.77
C ILE A 293 -18.51 -21.69 -1.55
N ASN A 294 -17.36 -22.28 -1.22
CA ASN A 294 -16.85 -23.47 -1.90
C ASN A 294 -17.72 -24.72 -1.65
N ALA A 295 -18.53 -24.76 -0.58
CA ALA A 295 -19.49 -25.81 -0.31
C ALA A 295 -20.78 -25.69 -1.14
N ILE A 296 -21.02 -24.57 -1.79
CA ILE A 296 -22.17 -24.36 -2.67
C ILE A 296 -21.84 -24.93 -4.05
N ASP A 297 -22.58 -25.97 -4.47
CA ASP A 297 -22.42 -26.53 -5.81
C ASP A 297 -22.64 -25.46 -6.89
N GLY A 298 -21.65 -25.27 -7.75
CA GLY A 298 -21.63 -24.23 -8.80
C GLY A 298 -21.00 -22.91 -8.44
N LEU A 299 -20.40 -22.76 -7.22
CA LEU A 299 -19.59 -21.60 -6.84
C LEU A 299 -18.16 -22.02 -6.45
N LYS A 300 -17.21 -21.14 -6.68
CA LYS A 300 -15.78 -21.34 -6.32
C LYS A 300 -15.14 -20.03 -5.95
N VAL A 301 -14.39 -20.00 -4.85
CA VAL A 301 -13.49 -18.89 -4.51
C VAL A 301 -12.33 -18.88 -5.50
N VAL A 302 -11.96 -17.69 -5.99
CA VAL A 302 -10.89 -17.51 -6.97
C VAL A 302 -9.53 -17.52 -6.27
N GLY A 303 -8.63 -18.38 -6.75
CA GLY A 303 -7.27 -18.49 -6.21
C GLY A 303 -7.21 -18.98 -4.76
N ASN A 304 -6.20 -18.50 -4.03
CA ASN A 304 -5.99 -18.80 -2.61
C ASN A 304 -5.77 -17.49 -1.81
N PRO A 305 -6.82 -16.69 -1.61
CA PRO A 305 -6.70 -15.40 -0.96
C PRO A 305 -6.38 -15.53 0.54
N LEU A 306 -5.38 -14.78 1.00
CA LEU A 306 -4.90 -14.80 2.39
C LEU A 306 -5.59 -13.78 3.31
N THR A 307 -6.42 -12.88 2.76
CA THR A 307 -7.06 -11.81 3.53
C THR A 307 -8.58 -11.89 3.41
N THR A 308 -9.29 -10.89 3.91
CA THR A 308 -10.75 -10.78 3.72
C THR A 308 -11.13 -10.25 2.34
N VAL A 309 -10.16 -9.81 1.55
CA VAL A 309 -10.39 -9.45 0.15
C VAL A 309 -10.27 -10.73 -0.67
N PHE A 310 -11.35 -11.13 -1.29
CA PHE A 310 -11.40 -12.27 -2.20
C PHE A 310 -12.56 -12.13 -3.17
N SER A 311 -12.48 -12.80 -4.29
CA SER A 311 -13.57 -12.94 -5.25
C SER A 311 -14.00 -14.39 -5.35
N PHE A 312 -15.21 -14.61 -5.84
CA PHE A 312 -15.72 -15.93 -6.19
C PHE A 312 -16.37 -15.90 -7.56
N MET A 313 -16.50 -17.04 -8.17
CA MET A 313 -17.03 -17.19 -9.51
C MET A 313 -18.08 -18.32 -9.57
N SER A 314 -18.94 -18.24 -10.56
CA SER A 314 -19.81 -19.34 -10.94
C SER A 314 -19.05 -20.33 -11.83
N THR A 315 -19.24 -21.63 -11.60
CA THR A 315 -18.73 -22.70 -12.48
C THR A 315 -19.74 -23.06 -13.61
N GLY A 316 -20.63 -22.13 -13.94
CA GLY A 316 -21.62 -22.27 -15.03
C GLY A 316 -23.04 -22.51 -14.58
N LYS A 317 -23.29 -22.71 -13.27
CA LYS A 317 -24.64 -23.00 -12.73
C LYS A 317 -25.47 -21.76 -12.46
N TYR A 318 -24.82 -20.66 -12.09
CA TYR A 318 -25.47 -19.42 -11.67
C TYR A 318 -25.03 -18.23 -12.53
N ASP A 319 -25.93 -17.28 -12.71
CA ASP A 319 -25.56 -15.94 -13.16
C ASP A 319 -24.96 -15.18 -11.97
N ILE A 320 -23.64 -14.95 -12.00
CA ILE A 320 -22.91 -14.35 -10.88
C ILE A 320 -23.35 -12.92 -10.59
N TYR A 321 -23.83 -12.18 -11.59
CA TYR A 321 -24.30 -10.81 -11.41
C TYR A 321 -25.63 -10.77 -10.66
N ARG A 322 -26.52 -11.73 -10.92
CA ARG A 322 -27.78 -11.87 -10.16
C ARG A 322 -27.59 -12.34 -8.74
N LEU A 323 -26.47 -12.98 -8.43
CA LEU A 323 -26.12 -13.34 -7.06
C LEU A 323 -25.59 -12.17 -6.25
N GLY A 324 -25.04 -11.16 -6.93
CA GLY A 324 -24.51 -9.95 -6.31
C GLY A 324 -25.57 -8.89 -5.97
N ASP A 325 -26.72 -8.94 -6.65
CA ASP A 325 -27.89 -8.06 -6.42
C ASP A 325 -28.73 -8.54 -5.22
#